data_91e24f7141f956da64492f52b293bfa9
#
_entry.id   91e24f7141f956da64492f52b293bfa9
#
_cell.length_a   1.000
_cell.length_b   1.000
_cell.length_c   1.000
_cell.angle_alpha   90.00
_cell.angle_beta   90.00
_cell.angle_gamma   90.00
#
_symmetry.space_group_name_H-M   'P 1'
#
loop_
_entity.id
_entity.type
_entity.pdbx_description
1 polymer ?
#
loop_
_entity_poly.entity_id
_entity_poly.type
_entity_poly.pdbx_seq_one_letter_code
_entity_poly.pdbx_strand_id
1 'polypeptide(L)'
;MNELQTEIFDYDKAIEEIKKEPAAELRRLQANPYEWKVEHAKDVIREFVEHEGENGVYVSFSGGKDSLVLLHLVRSIYPNVPAVFANTGIEFPEQVNFVRSFENVTEVYPIKHFPKILKEDGIVYPSKEVAMYVKDALNGVNYAVKGFEGKDKNGNENRYKARFKRWAYLLNCGVKISPDCCKLMKELPMIEYEKNYSKSPIIGTRAEKSFRRAVGWMKSGCNSFDGKRPKSTPLSLWMERDVWRYVDENKITLSPMYRYAGLKRTGCMFCPVPIAHGDSSNIEYARKYHKKMYDTIMHKHGLEDMLVKVMR
;
A
#
# COMPACT_ATOMS: atom_id res chain seq x y z
N MET A 1 -22.77 -16.99 4.35
CA MET A 1 -21.57 -16.54 3.61
C MET A 1 -21.98 -15.31 2.82
N ASN A 2 -21.86 -14.13 3.43
CA ASN A 2 -22.21 -12.89 2.75
C ASN A 2 -21.00 -12.38 1.98
N GLU A 3 -21.17 -12.27 0.69
CA GLU A 3 -20.25 -11.72 -0.28
C GLU A 3 -19.82 -10.31 0.15
N LEU A 4 -18.59 -10.19 0.62
CA LEU A 4 -17.86 -8.93 0.58
C LEU A 4 -17.52 -8.69 -0.91
N GLN A 5 -18.47 -8.15 -1.66
CA GLN A 5 -18.21 -7.58 -2.98
C GLN A 5 -17.12 -6.52 -2.77
N THR A 6 -15.89 -6.87 -3.15
CA THR A 6 -14.84 -5.89 -3.36
C THR A 6 -15.34 -4.99 -4.49
N GLU A 7 -15.70 -3.75 -4.16
CA GLU A 7 -15.92 -2.73 -5.18
C GLU A 7 -14.68 -2.69 -6.07
N ILE A 8 -14.84 -3.18 -7.28
CA ILE A 8 -13.82 -3.09 -8.33
C ILE A 8 -13.63 -1.60 -8.54
N PHE A 9 -12.45 -1.08 -8.19
CA PHE A 9 -12.14 0.32 -8.40
C PHE A 9 -12.12 0.59 -9.91
N ASP A 10 -13.22 1.10 -10.43
CA ASP A 10 -13.37 1.45 -11.84
C ASP A 10 -12.57 2.72 -12.13
N TYR A 11 -11.35 2.53 -12.64
CA TYR A 11 -10.45 3.62 -13.01
C TYR A 11 -11.03 4.51 -14.12
N ASP A 12 -11.81 3.96 -15.04
CA ASP A 12 -12.40 4.75 -16.12
C ASP A 12 -13.47 5.67 -15.56
N LYS A 13 -14.34 5.15 -14.70
CA LYS A 13 -15.32 5.96 -13.98
C LYS A 13 -14.66 6.99 -13.07
N ALA A 14 -13.57 6.61 -12.39
CA ALA A 14 -12.82 7.54 -11.55
C ALA A 14 -12.14 8.65 -12.37
N ILE A 15 -11.65 8.36 -13.57
CA ILE A 15 -11.06 9.37 -14.48
C ILE A 15 -12.14 10.28 -15.07
N GLU A 16 -13.28 9.74 -15.48
CA GLU A 16 -14.41 10.51 -16.00
C GLU A 16 -15.05 11.41 -14.93
N GLU A 17 -15.10 10.94 -13.66
CA GLU A 17 -15.63 11.67 -12.52
C GLU A 17 -14.65 12.68 -11.91
N ILE A 18 -13.35 12.58 -12.19
CA ILE A 18 -12.35 13.57 -11.75
C ILE A 18 -12.52 14.83 -12.60
N LYS A 19 -13.33 15.74 -12.12
CA LYS A 19 -13.37 17.12 -12.60
C LYS A 19 -11.97 17.73 -12.47
N LYS A 20 -11.58 18.62 -13.38
CA LYS A 20 -10.27 19.31 -13.35
C LYS A 20 -10.00 20.02 -12.01
N GLU A 21 -11.05 20.50 -11.35
CA GLU A 21 -11.01 21.23 -10.07
C GLU A 21 -10.37 20.44 -8.90
N PRO A 22 -10.78 19.19 -8.56
CA PRO A 22 -10.15 18.47 -7.44
C PRO A 22 -8.67 18.17 -7.63
N ALA A 23 -8.22 17.95 -8.89
CA ALA A 23 -6.81 17.72 -9.16
C ALA A 23 -5.99 19.03 -9.07
N ALA A 24 -6.57 20.15 -9.45
CA ALA A 24 -5.96 21.48 -9.27
C ALA A 24 -5.91 21.83 -7.78
N GLU A 25 -6.96 21.55 -7.04
CA GLU A 25 -7.03 21.78 -5.60
C GLU A 25 -6.00 20.92 -4.84
N LEU A 26 -5.85 19.64 -5.17
CA LEU A 26 -4.80 18.80 -4.58
C LEU A 26 -3.41 19.42 -4.78
N ARG A 27 -3.11 19.89 -6.01
CA ARG A 27 -1.81 20.51 -6.31
C ARG A 27 -1.63 21.81 -5.54
N ARG A 28 -2.68 22.65 -5.44
CA ARG A 28 -2.67 23.91 -4.69
C ARG A 28 -2.37 23.65 -3.21
N LEU A 29 -3.05 22.67 -2.60
CA LEU A 29 -2.85 22.31 -1.19
C LEU A 29 -1.47 21.69 -0.95
N GLN A 30 -0.97 20.86 -1.86
CA GLN A 30 0.38 20.30 -1.78
C GLN A 30 1.49 21.36 -1.94
N ALA A 31 1.19 22.51 -2.56
CA ALA A 31 2.13 23.62 -2.70
C ALA A 31 2.25 24.51 -1.46
N ASN A 32 1.35 24.35 -0.47
CA ASN A 32 1.44 25.12 0.79
C ASN A 32 2.78 24.91 1.51
N PRO A 33 3.21 25.89 2.34
CA PRO A 33 4.38 25.76 3.20
C PRO A 33 4.31 24.51 4.08
N TYR A 34 5.48 23.99 4.43
CA TYR A 34 5.59 22.79 5.28
C TYR A 34 4.92 22.95 6.63
N GLU A 35 5.11 24.10 7.28
CA GLU A 35 4.53 24.42 8.58
C GLU A 35 2.99 24.35 8.54
N TRP A 36 2.40 24.91 7.49
CA TRP A 36 0.96 24.79 7.26
C TRP A 36 0.51 23.33 7.13
N LYS A 37 1.29 22.50 6.40
CA LYS A 37 0.96 21.07 6.24
C LYS A 37 1.04 20.28 7.54
N VAL A 38 1.97 20.64 8.42
CA VAL A 38 2.10 20.03 9.76
C VAL A 38 0.85 20.34 10.58
N GLU A 39 0.46 21.62 10.68
CA GLU A 39 -0.73 22.00 11.45
C GLU A 39 -2.02 21.45 10.83
N HIS A 40 -2.16 21.52 9.50
CA HIS A 40 -3.28 20.90 8.80
C HIS A 40 -3.39 19.39 9.09
N ALA A 41 -2.28 18.66 9.10
CA ALA A 41 -2.29 17.24 9.44
C ALA A 41 -2.72 16.97 10.89
N LYS A 42 -2.32 17.85 11.83
CA LYS A 42 -2.79 17.79 13.21
C LYS A 42 -4.30 18.07 13.33
N ASP A 43 -4.82 19.04 12.58
CA ASP A 43 -6.25 19.33 12.56
C ASP A 43 -7.07 18.18 11.98
N VAL A 44 -6.59 17.56 10.89
CA VAL A 44 -7.18 16.35 10.33
C VAL A 44 -7.22 15.20 11.35
N ILE A 45 -6.15 15.04 12.14
CA ILE A 45 -6.08 14.02 13.22
C ILE A 45 -7.09 14.34 14.32
N ARG A 46 -7.15 15.61 14.78
CA ARG A 46 -8.10 16.03 15.82
C ARG A 46 -9.55 15.79 15.39
N GLU A 47 -9.91 16.27 14.21
CA GLU A 47 -11.24 16.07 13.64
C GLU A 47 -11.64 14.58 13.60
N PHE A 48 -10.72 13.71 13.16
CA PHE A 48 -10.99 12.29 13.06
C PHE A 48 -11.11 11.63 14.45
N VAL A 49 -10.25 11.99 15.39
CA VAL A 49 -10.30 11.46 16.77
C VAL A 49 -11.51 12.01 17.54
N GLU A 50 -11.93 13.25 17.33
CA GLU A 50 -13.15 13.80 17.90
C GLU A 50 -14.39 13.06 17.41
N HIS A 51 -14.42 12.67 16.15
CA HIS A 51 -15.54 11.91 15.57
C HIS A 51 -15.60 10.46 16.05
N GLU A 52 -14.48 9.73 15.99
CA GLU A 52 -14.42 8.28 16.28
C GLU A 52 -14.20 7.98 17.78
N GLY A 53 -13.77 8.98 18.57
CA GLY A 53 -13.29 8.82 19.93
C GLY A 53 -11.81 8.36 19.98
N GLU A 54 -11.05 8.78 21.00
CA GLU A 54 -9.64 8.39 21.15
C GLU A 54 -9.48 6.86 21.24
N ASN A 55 -10.40 6.18 21.90
CA ASN A 55 -10.44 4.73 22.00
C ASN A 55 -10.95 4.05 20.71
N GLY A 56 -11.55 4.79 19.79
CA GLY A 56 -12.10 4.33 18.53
C GLY A 56 -11.12 4.35 17.35
N VAL A 57 -9.87 4.78 17.56
CA VAL A 57 -8.87 4.91 16.50
C VAL A 57 -7.62 4.09 16.75
N TYR A 58 -6.84 3.87 15.68
CA TYR A 58 -5.49 3.31 15.75
C TYR A 58 -4.63 3.82 14.60
N VAL A 59 -3.29 3.80 14.76
CA VAL A 59 -2.35 4.12 13.69
C VAL A 59 -1.95 2.84 12.95
N SER A 60 -2.15 2.78 11.62
CA SER A 60 -1.60 1.73 10.77
C SER A 60 -0.09 1.92 10.63
N PHE A 61 0.69 1.12 11.38
CA PHE A 61 2.12 1.29 11.55
C PHE A 61 2.91 0.16 10.88
N SER A 62 3.73 0.49 9.89
CA SER A 62 4.60 -0.48 9.21
C SER A 62 6.08 -0.35 9.58
N GLY A 63 6.42 0.62 10.46
CA GLY A 63 7.81 1.00 10.76
C GLY A 63 8.52 1.72 9.61
N GLY A 64 7.88 1.88 8.46
CA GLY A 64 8.39 2.72 7.37
C GLY A 64 8.29 4.21 7.71
N LYS A 65 9.14 5.05 7.09
CA LYS A 65 9.27 6.48 7.45
C LYS A 65 7.94 7.24 7.46
N ASP A 66 7.05 7.00 6.46
CA ASP A 66 5.77 7.71 6.40
C ASP A 66 4.84 7.33 7.56
N SER A 67 4.76 6.04 7.91
CA SER A 67 3.97 5.57 9.05
C SER A 67 4.59 5.91 10.40
N LEU A 68 5.90 6.04 10.46
CA LEU A 68 6.63 6.47 11.66
C LEU A 68 6.41 7.95 11.95
N VAL A 69 6.49 8.81 10.93
CA VAL A 69 6.13 10.23 11.02
C VAL A 69 4.68 10.38 11.47
N LEU A 70 3.77 9.59 10.89
CA LEU A 70 2.38 9.59 11.31
C LEU A 70 2.20 9.20 12.77
N LEU A 71 2.86 8.11 13.21
CA LEU A 71 2.79 7.64 14.60
C LEU A 71 3.29 8.71 15.57
N HIS A 72 4.43 9.35 15.25
CA HIS A 72 4.97 10.44 16.04
C HIS A 72 4.00 11.62 16.09
N LEU A 73 3.43 12.02 14.95
CA LEU A 73 2.51 13.15 14.86
C LEU A 73 1.22 12.88 15.65
N VAL A 74 0.62 11.70 15.52
CA VAL A 74 -0.59 11.31 16.27
C VAL A 74 -0.30 11.28 17.77
N ARG A 75 0.80 10.65 18.20
CA ARG A 75 1.15 10.51 19.61
C ARG A 75 1.65 11.82 20.25
N SER A 76 2.04 12.81 19.45
CA SER A 76 2.31 14.17 19.99
C SER A 76 1.03 14.89 20.46
N ILE A 77 -0.15 14.44 20.01
CA ILE A 77 -1.46 15.00 20.38
C ILE A 77 -2.22 14.03 21.31
N TYR A 78 -2.21 12.74 20.96
CA TYR A 78 -2.91 11.65 21.63
C TYR A 78 -1.92 10.52 21.98
N PRO A 79 -1.18 10.62 23.10
CA PRO A 79 -0.08 9.72 23.43
C PRO A 79 -0.46 8.24 23.54
N ASN A 80 -1.71 7.97 23.91
CA ASN A 80 -2.20 6.61 24.17
C ASN A 80 -2.78 5.89 22.96
N VAL A 81 -2.87 6.55 21.80
CA VAL A 81 -3.42 5.91 20.59
C VAL A 81 -2.58 4.69 20.21
N PRO A 82 -3.20 3.49 20.11
CA PRO A 82 -2.50 2.26 19.75
C PRO A 82 -2.04 2.28 18.31
N ALA A 83 -0.98 1.52 18.02
CA ALA A 83 -0.54 1.24 16.67
C ALA A 83 -0.75 -0.23 16.32
N VAL A 84 -1.00 -0.53 15.05
CA VAL A 84 -1.19 -1.91 14.56
C VAL A 84 -0.27 -2.17 13.39
N PHE A 85 0.47 -3.27 13.49
CA PHE A 85 1.43 -3.74 12.51
C PHE A 85 0.98 -5.06 11.87
N ALA A 86 0.81 -5.06 10.55
CA ALA A 86 0.59 -6.29 9.80
C ALA A 86 1.92 -6.99 9.53
N ASN A 87 2.29 -7.93 10.41
CA ASN A 87 3.49 -8.75 10.27
C ASN A 87 3.22 -9.89 9.29
N THR A 88 3.70 -9.74 8.07
CA THR A 88 3.43 -10.68 6.97
C THR A 88 4.23 -11.99 7.06
N GLY A 89 5.21 -12.08 7.98
CA GLY A 89 6.15 -13.20 8.06
C GLY A 89 7.23 -13.20 6.97
N ILE A 90 7.19 -12.25 6.05
CA ILE A 90 8.22 -12.00 5.03
C ILE A 90 8.72 -10.54 5.06
N GLU A 91 8.49 -9.84 6.16
CA GLU A 91 9.16 -8.57 6.45
C GLU A 91 10.63 -8.84 6.86
N PHE A 92 11.47 -7.83 6.73
CA PHE A 92 12.85 -7.90 7.25
C PHE A 92 12.81 -8.10 8.76
N PRO A 93 13.59 -9.05 9.34
CA PRO A 93 13.66 -9.24 10.79
C PRO A 93 14.03 -7.96 11.53
N GLU A 94 14.93 -7.16 10.98
CA GLU A 94 15.33 -5.85 11.53
C GLU A 94 14.16 -4.87 11.58
N GLN A 95 13.29 -4.91 10.57
CA GLN A 95 12.07 -4.09 10.53
C GLN A 95 11.07 -4.54 11.59
N VAL A 96 10.88 -5.85 11.76
CA VAL A 96 10.01 -6.42 12.79
C VAL A 96 10.51 -6.03 14.19
N ASN A 97 11.82 -6.20 14.44
CA ASN A 97 12.44 -5.82 15.71
C ASN A 97 12.32 -4.32 15.99
N PHE A 98 12.49 -3.49 14.95
CA PHE A 98 12.30 -2.05 15.05
C PHE A 98 10.86 -1.70 15.44
N VAL A 99 9.86 -2.31 14.82
CA VAL A 99 8.45 -2.10 15.18
C VAL A 99 8.16 -2.53 16.62
N ARG A 100 8.72 -3.66 17.05
CA ARG A 100 8.58 -4.20 18.42
C ARG A 100 9.23 -3.36 19.51
N SER A 101 10.14 -2.46 19.13
CA SER A 101 10.75 -1.51 20.09
C SER A 101 9.84 -0.35 20.49
N PHE A 102 8.67 -0.22 19.83
CA PHE A 102 7.68 0.79 20.18
C PHE A 102 6.63 0.23 21.14
N GLU A 103 6.26 1.02 22.12
CA GLU A 103 5.19 0.69 23.05
C GLU A 103 3.81 0.76 22.37
N ASN A 104 2.83 0.07 22.94
CA ASN A 104 1.44 0.06 22.49
C ASN A 104 1.29 -0.25 20.98
N VAL A 105 1.97 -1.31 20.53
CA VAL A 105 1.89 -1.85 19.17
C VAL A 105 1.32 -3.26 19.20
N THR A 106 0.24 -3.49 18.47
CA THR A 106 -0.35 -4.82 18.28
C THR A 106 0.07 -5.39 16.93
N GLU A 107 0.55 -6.63 16.90
CA GLU A 107 0.82 -7.34 15.65
C GLU A 107 -0.41 -8.13 15.21
N VAL A 108 -0.74 -8.01 13.91
CA VAL A 108 -1.72 -8.87 13.24
C VAL A 108 -1.04 -9.70 12.16
N TYR A 109 -1.54 -10.90 11.91
CA TYR A 109 -0.89 -11.88 11.05
C TYR A 109 -1.75 -12.23 9.84
N PRO A 110 -1.12 -12.69 8.73
CA PRO A 110 -1.83 -13.05 7.51
C PRO A 110 -2.87 -14.15 7.74
N ILE A 111 -3.99 -14.04 7.08
CA ILE A 111 -4.97 -15.13 7.00
C ILE A 111 -4.49 -16.29 6.12
N LYS A 112 -3.52 -16.02 5.24
CA LYS A 112 -2.84 -16.99 4.40
C LYS A 112 -1.36 -16.66 4.29
N HIS A 113 -0.47 -17.58 4.67
CA HIS A 113 0.98 -17.38 4.59
C HIS A 113 1.50 -17.31 3.16
N PHE A 114 2.56 -16.54 2.96
CA PHE A 114 3.12 -16.25 1.63
C PHE A 114 3.42 -17.48 0.77
N PRO A 115 4.05 -18.56 1.27
CA PRO A 115 4.25 -19.79 0.48
C PRO A 115 2.95 -20.39 -0.06
N LYS A 116 1.88 -20.36 0.73
CA LYS A 116 0.56 -20.84 0.29
C LYS A 116 -0.04 -19.91 -0.76
N ILE A 117 0.16 -18.60 -0.62
CA ILE A 117 -0.24 -17.61 -1.62
C ILE A 117 0.47 -17.86 -2.96
N LEU A 118 1.79 -18.07 -2.94
CA LEU A 118 2.55 -18.38 -4.17
C LEU A 118 1.97 -19.58 -4.90
N LYS A 119 1.64 -20.64 -4.17
CA LYS A 119 1.09 -21.88 -4.74
C LYS A 119 -0.34 -21.73 -5.24
N GLU A 120 -1.21 -21.10 -4.49
CA GLU A 120 -2.66 -21.10 -4.74
C GLU A 120 -3.15 -19.85 -5.48
N ASP A 121 -2.58 -18.68 -5.17
CA ASP A 121 -3.04 -17.39 -5.69
C ASP A 121 -2.07 -16.78 -6.71
N GLY A 122 -0.79 -17.19 -6.67
CA GLY A 122 0.25 -16.70 -7.56
C GLY A 122 0.94 -15.44 -7.03
N ILE A 123 1.47 -14.63 -7.95
CA ILE A 123 2.26 -13.43 -7.63
C ILE A 123 1.58 -12.14 -8.09
N VAL A 124 1.90 -11.04 -7.40
CA VAL A 124 1.52 -9.69 -7.85
C VAL A 124 2.63 -9.14 -8.74
N TYR A 125 2.37 -9.00 -10.04
CA TYR A 125 3.35 -8.50 -11.01
C TYR A 125 2.65 -7.84 -12.20
N PRO A 126 3.15 -6.77 -12.79
CA PRO A 126 4.22 -5.86 -12.32
C PRO A 126 3.70 -4.81 -11.31
N SER A 127 2.39 -4.75 -11.13
CA SER A 127 1.70 -3.88 -10.17
C SER A 127 0.38 -4.53 -9.76
N LYS A 128 -0.22 -4.05 -8.65
CA LYS A 128 -1.56 -4.51 -8.23
C LYS A 128 -2.61 -4.30 -9.32
N GLU A 129 -2.53 -3.19 -10.03
CA GLU A 129 -3.50 -2.84 -11.07
C GLU A 129 -3.39 -3.79 -12.27
N VAL A 130 -2.19 -3.97 -12.80
CA VAL A 130 -1.99 -4.91 -13.93
C VAL A 130 -2.34 -6.33 -13.52
N ALA A 131 -1.95 -6.75 -12.30
CA ALA A 131 -2.29 -8.08 -11.79
C ALA A 131 -3.81 -8.29 -11.68
N MET A 132 -4.57 -7.26 -11.29
CA MET A 132 -6.04 -7.29 -11.30
C MET A 132 -6.57 -7.45 -12.73
N TYR A 133 -6.08 -6.65 -13.68
CA TYR A 133 -6.49 -6.77 -15.08
C TYR A 133 -6.17 -8.16 -15.67
N VAL A 134 -5.01 -8.74 -15.34
CA VAL A 134 -4.66 -10.11 -15.78
C VAL A 134 -5.66 -11.12 -15.21
N LYS A 135 -5.91 -11.07 -13.89
CA LYS A 135 -6.86 -11.96 -13.22
C LYS A 135 -8.26 -11.83 -13.80
N ASP A 136 -8.74 -10.62 -14.00
CA ASP A 136 -10.08 -10.35 -14.52
C ASP A 136 -10.21 -10.75 -15.99
N ALA A 137 -9.18 -10.49 -16.82
CA ALA A 137 -9.18 -10.90 -18.23
C ALA A 137 -9.19 -12.43 -18.39
N LEU A 138 -8.43 -13.15 -17.55
CA LEU A 138 -8.44 -14.62 -17.52
C LEU A 138 -9.79 -15.19 -17.07
N ASN A 139 -10.55 -14.43 -16.28
CA ASN A 139 -11.93 -14.76 -15.89
C ASN A 139 -12.98 -14.27 -16.91
N GLY A 140 -12.56 -13.77 -18.08
CA GLY A 140 -13.46 -13.32 -19.16
C GLY A 140 -14.14 -11.97 -18.91
N VAL A 141 -13.65 -11.18 -17.96
CA VAL A 141 -14.25 -9.86 -17.66
C VAL A 141 -13.92 -8.87 -18.77
N ASN A 142 -14.94 -8.41 -19.48
CA ASN A 142 -14.85 -7.66 -20.74
C ASN A 142 -13.97 -6.39 -20.65
N TYR A 143 -14.12 -5.57 -19.58
CA TYR A 143 -13.31 -4.36 -19.46
C TYR A 143 -11.81 -4.63 -19.35
N ALA A 144 -11.45 -5.77 -18.75
CA ALA A 144 -10.05 -6.16 -18.58
C ALA A 144 -9.46 -6.69 -19.89
N VAL A 145 -10.22 -7.50 -20.63
CA VAL A 145 -9.84 -7.94 -21.97
C VAL A 145 -9.61 -6.74 -22.89
N LYS A 146 -10.59 -5.82 -22.97
CA LYS A 146 -10.46 -4.60 -23.75
C LYS A 146 -9.31 -3.71 -23.28
N GLY A 147 -9.00 -3.69 -21.98
CA GLY A 147 -7.86 -2.97 -21.43
C GLY A 147 -6.53 -3.41 -22.06
N PHE A 148 -6.32 -4.71 -22.27
CA PHE A 148 -5.12 -5.22 -22.95
C PHE A 148 -5.11 -4.93 -24.45
N GLU A 149 -6.26 -4.63 -25.06
CA GLU A 149 -6.35 -4.09 -26.41
C GLU A 149 -6.08 -2.57 -26.47
N GLY A 150 -5.98 -1.89 -25.34
CA GLY A 150 -5.83 -0.43 -25.25
C GLY A 150 -7.14 0.33 -25.36
N LYS A 151 -8.27 -0.33 -25.08
CA LYS A 151 -9.62 0.20 -25.21
C LYS A 151 -10.30 0.38 -23.84
N ASP A 152 -11.27 1.30 -23.78
CA ASP A 152 -12.18 1.44 -22.65
C ASP A 152 -13.28 0.35 -22.62
N LYS A 153 -14.16 0.38 -21.63
CA LYS A 153 -15.28 -0.56 -21.50
C LYS A 153 -16.25 -0.54 -22.69
N ASN A 154 -16.31 0.59 -23.41
CA ASN A 154 -17.18 0.77 -24.58
C ASN A 154 -16.50 0.34 -25.90
N GLY A 155 -15.20 0.02 -25.86
CA GLY A 155 -14.42 -0.40 -27.02
C GLY A 155 -13.72 0.74 -27.77
N ASN A 156 -13.77 1.98 -27.23
CA ASN A 156 -13.06 3.11 -27.81
C ASN A 156 -11.58 3.08 -27.41
N GLU A 157 -10.71 3.58 -28.30
CA GLU A 157 -9.28 3.74 -27.99
C GLU A 157 -9.10 4.61 -26.74
N ASN A 158 -8.29 4.13 -25.80
CA ASN A 158 -8.05 4.79 -24.54
C ASN A 158 -6.55 4.88 -24.25
N ARG A 159 -5.99 6.09 -24.22
CA ARG A 159 -4.55 6.33 -24.02
C ARG A 159 -4.05 5.76 -22.69
N TYR A 160 -4.86 5.82 -21.64
CA TYR A 160 -4.50 5.23 -20.33
C TYR A 160 -4.43 3.71 -20.39
N LYS A 161 -5.37 3.07 -21.12
CA LYS A 161 -5.40 1.62 -21.30
C LYS A 161 -4.30 1.11 -22.23
N ALA A 162 -3.88 1.92 -23.19
CA ALA A 162 -2.80 1.56 -24.13
C ALA A 162 -1.52 1.08 -23.43
N ARG A 163 -1.27 1.57 -22.19
CA ARG A 163 -0.14 1.13 -21.36
C ARG A 163 -0.20 -0.34 -20.94
N PHE A 164 -1.38 -0.96 -20.95
CA PHE A 164 -1.52 -2.38 -20.61
C PHE A 164 -1.10 -3.31 -21.74
N LYS A 165 -1.12 -2.86 -23.00
CA LYS A 165 -0.73 -3.68 -24.18
C LYS A 165 0.62 -4.38 -23.97
N ARG A 166 1.61 -3.70 -23.41
CA ARG A 166 2.94 -4.26 -23.13
C ARG A 166 2.94 -5.42 -22.16
N TRP A 167 1.89 -5.57 -21.35
CA TRP A 167 1.76 -6.62 -20.34
C TRP A 167 0.83 -7.76 -20.78
N ALA A 168 0.31 -7.74 -22.00
CA ALA A 168 -0.60 -8.76 -22.50
C ALA A 168 0.02 -10.19 -22.50
N TYR A 169 1.36 -10.29 -22.60
CA TYR A 169 2.07 -11.56 -22.49
C TYR A 169 1.85 -12.28 -21.15
N LEU A 170 1.52 -11.55 -20.08
CA LEU A 170 1.22 -12.14 -18.78
C LEU A 170 -0.03 -13.02 -18.78
N LEU A 171 -0.92 -12.86 -19.75
CA LEU A 171 -2.09 -13.74 -19.92
C LEU A 171 -1.69 -15.18 -20.24
N ASN A 172 -0.49 -15.40 -20.82
CA ASN A 172 0.01 -16.70 -21.27
C ASN A 172 1.42 -17.02 -20.73
N CYS A 173 1.87 -16.36 -19.66
CA CYS A 173 3.23 -16.54 -19.12
C CYS A 173 3.44 -17.85 -18.34
N GLY A 174 2.37 -18.64 -18.12
CA GLY A 174 2.43 -19.88 -17.34
C GLY A 174 2.61 -19.67 -15.82
N VAL A 175 2.43 -18.42 -15.34
CA VAL A 175 2.44 -18.08 -13.92
C VAL A 175 1.09 -17.46 -13.55
N LYS A 176 0.52 -17.89 -12.44
CA LYS A 176 -0.70 -17.28 -11.92
C LYS A 176 -0.39 -15.86 -11.41
N ILE A 177 -1.05 -14.88 -12.00
CA ILE A 177 -0.92 -13.46 -11.62
C ILE A 177 -2.18 -13.01 -10.88
N SER A 178 -2.01 -12.43 -9.70
CA SER A 178 -3.13 -12.02 -8.86
C SER A 178 -2.75 -10.81 -7.99
N PRO A 179 -3.67 -9.86 -7.75
CA PRO A 179 -3.46 -8.74 -6.84
C PRO A 179 -3.59 -9.10 -5.36
N ASP A 180 -4.00 -10.34 -5.04
CA ASP A 180 -4.55 -10.73 -3.75
C ASP A 180 -3.51 -10.83 -2.60
N CYS A 181 -2.21 -10.94 -2.91
CA CYS A 181 -1.15 -11.08 -1.91
C CYS A 181 -1.27 -10.03 -0.78
N CYS A 182 -1.31 -8.73 -1.10
CA CYS A 182 -1.44 -7.69 -0.07
C CYS A 182 -2.79 -7.72 0.65
N LYS A 183 -3.86 -8.13 -0.03
CA LYS A 183 -5.18 -8.28 0.57
C LYS A 183 -5.16 -9.37 1.66
N LEU A 184 -4.61 -10.54 1.32
CA LEU A 184 -4.56 -11.69 2.23
C LEU A 184 -3.56 -11.51 3.37
N MET A 185 -2.46 -10.79 3.13
CA MET A 185 -1.39 -10.68 4.11
C MET A 185 -1.47 -9.42 4.98
N LYS A 186 -2.12 -8.35 4.51
CA LYS A 186 -2.16 -7.05 5.21
C LYS A 186 -3.57 -6.51 5.39
N GLU A 187 -4.36 -6.41 4.30
CA GLU A 187 -5.63 -5.70 4.36
C GLU A 187 -6.69 -6.44 5.19
N LEU A 188 -6.86 -7.75 4.98
CA LEU A 188 -7.85 -8.54 5.72
C LEU A 188 -7.52 -8.69 7.21
N PRO A 189 -6.26 -8.95 7.64
CA PRO A 189 -5.91 -8.93 9.06
C PRO A 189 -6.20 -7.59 9.75
N MET A 190 -5.94 -6.47 9.06
CA MET A 190 -6.26 -5.14 9.59
C MET A 190 -7.77 -4.94 9.71
N ILE A 191 -8.56 -5.34 8.71
CA ILE A 191 -10.03 -5.28 8.74
C ILE A 191 -10.59 -6.16 9.88
N GLU A 192 -10.01 -7.33 10.11
CA GLU A 192 -10.40 -8.20 11.22
C GLU A 192 -10.12 -7.54 12.58
N TYR A 193 -8.93 -6.91 12.73
CA TYR A 193 -8.62 -6.12 13.91
C TYR A 193 -9.62 -4.99 14.12
N GLU A 194 -9.93 -4.21 13.07
CA GLU A 194 -10.90 -3.12 13.12
C GLU A 194 -12.28 -3.58 13.61
N LYS A 195 -12.75 -4.71 13.10
CA LYS A 195 -14.03 -5.29 13.52
C LYS A 195 -14.02 -5.78 14.97
N ASN A 196 -12.96 -6.47 15.38
CA ASN A 196 -12.85 -7.07 16.70
C ASN A 196 -12.72 -6.03 17.82
N TYR A 197 -12.09 -4.87 17.51
CA TYR A 197 -11.84 -3.83 18.49
C TYR A 197 -12.63 -2.55 18.25
N SER A 198 -13.52 -2.53 17.24
CA SER A 198 -14.32 -1.36 16.84
C SER A 198 -13.45 -0.10 16.69
N LYS A 199 -12.38 -0.22 15.88
CA LYS A 199 -11.40 0.86 15.67
C LYS A 199 -11.27 1.25 14.22
N SER A 200 -11.11 2.55 13.98
CA SER A 200 -10.93 3.16 12.66
C SER A 200 -9.46 3.53 12.42
N PRO A 201 -8.90 3.26 11.22
CA PRO A 201 -7.48 3.45 10.92
C PRO A 201 -7.11 4.92 10.62
N ILE A 202 -5.98 5.36 11.18
CA ILE A 202 -5.22 6.52 10.71
C ILE A 202 -4.02 5.99 9.91
N ILE A 203 -3.91 6.35 8.62
CA ILE A 203 -2.98 5.72 7.66
C ILE A 203 -2.02 6.75 7.08
N GLY A 204 -0.71 6.47 7.09
CA GLY A 204 0.36 7.31 6.54
C GLY A 204 0.42 7.32 5.01
N THR A 205 -0.73 7.49 4.36
CA THR A 205 -0.82 7.54 2.91
C THR A 205 -0.57 8.97 2.41
N ARG A 206 0.26 9.11 1.36
CA ARG A 206 0.50 10.37 0.66
C ARG A 206 -0.02 10.29 -0.79
N ALA A 207 -0.76 11.30 -1.25
CA ALA A 207 -1.34 11.34 -2.59
C ALA A 207 -0.27 11.30 -3.70
N GLU A 208 0.89 11.90 -3.46
CA GLU A 208 2.04 11.92 -4.38
C GLU A 208 2.55 10.53 -4.79
N LYS A 209 2.39 9.52 -3.92
CA LYS A 209 2.96 8.18 -4.15
C LYS A 209 2.34 7.40 -5.30
N SER A 210 1.11 7.70 -5.71
CA SER A 210 0.47 7.06 -6.86
C SER A 210 -0.82 7.77 -7.26
N PHE A 211 -1.17 7.66 -8.54
CA PHE A 211 -2.42 8.17 -9.08
C PHE A 211 -3.65 7.67 -8.30
N ARG A 212 -3.71 6.38 -7.95
CA ARG A 212 -4.81 5.81 -7.16
C ARG A 212 -4.98 6.51 -5.80
N ARG A 213 -3.88 6.88 -5.14
CA ARG A 213 -3.93 7.59 -3.85
C ARG A 213 -4.39 9.03 -4.03
N ALA A 214 -3.93 9.70 -5.09
CA ALA A 214 -4.40 11.03 -5.46
C ALA A 214 -5.92 11.02 -5.73
N VAL A 215 -6.41 10.04 -6.52
CA VAL A 215 -7.84 9.85 -6.77
C VAL A 215 -8.62 9.58 -5.48
N GLY A 216 -8.07 8.77 -4.57
CA GLY A 216 -8.66 8.53 -3.26
C GLY A 216 -8.88 9.82 -2.48
N TRP A 217 -7.85 10.68 -2.43
CA TRP A 217 -7.97 11.99 -1.79
C TRP A 217 -8.96 12.92 -2.50
N MET A 218 -8.96 12.96 -3.83
CA MET A 218 -9.89 13.76 -4.61
C MET A 218 -11.37 13.39 -4.40
N LYS A 219 -11.63 12.16 -3.96
CA LYS A 219 -12.99 11.67 -3.67
C LYS A 219 -13.45 11.95 -2.24
N SER A 220 -12.58 11.85 -1.26
CA SER A 220 -12.95 11.86 0.16
C SER A 220 -12.13 12.79 1.05
N GLY A 221 -11.20 13.55 0.50
CA GLY A 221 -10.30 14.38 1.30
C GLY A 221 -9.32 13.55 2.15
N CYS A 222 -8.90 14.14 3.28
CA CYS A 222 -8.03 13.47 4.24
C CYS A 222 -8.80 12.56 5.19
N ASN A 223 -10.03 12.93 5.58
CA ASN A 223 -10.92 12.14 6.42
C ASN A 223 -12.09 11.62 5.57
N SER A 224 -12.46 10.36 5.80
CA SER A 224 -13.64 9.73 5.23
C SER A 224 -14.43 9.16 6.38
N PHE A 225 -15.55 9.80 6.72
CA PHE A 225 -16.47 9.38 7.77
C PHE A 225 -17.60 8.52 7.22
N ASP A 226 -18.00 8.82 5.98
CA ASP A 226 -19.08 8.13 5.30
C ASP A 226 -18.58 6.80 4.72
N GLY A 227 -19.38 5.75 4.91
CA GLY A 227 -19.11 4.45 4.32
C GLY A 227 -18.89 3.33 5.34
N LYS A 228 -18.64 2.14 4.81
CA LYS A 228 -18.50 0.91 5.63
C LYS A 228 -17.20 0.87 6.47
N ARG A 229 -16.26 1.77 6.24
CA ARG A 229 -14.96 1.78 6.88
C ARG A 229 -14.40 3.21 6.94
N PRO A 230 -14.75 3.96 7.99
CA PRO A 230 -14.13 5.26 8.25
C PRO A 230 -12.60 5.17 8.28
N LYS A 231 -11.92 6.22 7.82
CA LYS A 231 -10.45 6.26 7.82
C LYS A 231 -9.93 7.67 7.70
N SER A 232 -8.74 7.90 8.24
CA SER A 232 -8.01 9.15 8.11
C SER A 232 -6.67 8.96 7.38
N THR A 233 -6.30 9.93 6.55
CA THR A 233 -5.02 9.97 5.82
C THR A 233 -4.36 11.35 5.95
N PRO A 234 -3.92 11.75 7.16
CA PRO A 234 -3.47 13.12 7.47
C PRO A 234 -2.27 13.59 6.63
N LEU A 235 -1.43 12.65 6.18
CA LEU A 235 -0.25 12.93 5.37
C LEU A 235 -0.54 13.02 3.86
N SER A 236 -1.80 13.01 3.43
CA SER A 236 -2.15 12.98 2.00
C SER A 236 -1.56 14.14 1.19
N LEU A 237 -1.45 15.32 1.79
CA LEU A 237 -0.92 16.53 1.16
C LEU A 237 0.61 16.65 1.24
N TRP A 238 1.28 15.78 2.01
CA TRP A 238 2.72 15.84 2.20
C TRP A 238 3.48 15.28 1.00
N MET A 239 4.59 15.95 0.66
CA MET A 239 5.57 15.51 -0.31
C MET A 239 6.68 14.70 0.38
N GLU A 240 7.49 13.96 -0.38
CA GLU A 240 8.64 13.21 0.15
C GLU A 240 9.57 14.08 0.99
N ARG A 241 9.84 15.31 0.51
CA ARG A 241 10.68 16.30 1.20
C ARG A 241 10.12 16.72 2.57
N ASP A 242 8.77 16.81 2.69
CA ASP A 242 8.13 17.21 3.94
C ASP A 242 8.30 16.13 5.01
N VAL A 243 8.23 14.85 4.61
CA VAL A 243 8.47 13.71 5.50
C VAL A 243 9.91 13.71 6.03
N TRP A 244 10.89 13.93 5.13
CA TRP A 244 12.30 13.97 5.54
C TRP A 244 12.59 15.17 6.45
N ARG A 245 12.06 16.35 6.12
CA ARG A 245 12.18 17.54 6.96
C ARG A 245 11.62 17.30 8.37
N TYR A 246 10.44 16.66 8.47
CA TYR A 246 9.84 16.33 9.76
C TYR A 246 10.70 15.34 10.56
N VAL A 247 11.27 14.34 9.90
CA VAL A 247 12.21 13.39 10.52
C VAL A 247 13.41 14.10 11.10
N ASP A 248 14.01 15.03 10.35
CA ASP A 248 15.21 15.75 10.76
C ASP A 248 14.92 16.74 11.91
N GLU A 249 13.86 17.55 11.81
CA GLU A 249 13.48 18.53 12.82
C GLU A 249 13.11 17.87 14.17
N ASN A 250 12.42 16.73 14.12
CA ASN A 250 12.00 16.00 15.32
C ASN A 250 13.01 14.91 15.76
N LYS A 251 14.17 14.80 15.10
CA LYS A 251 15.24 13.84 15.39
C LYS A 251 14.72 12.39 15.47
N ILE A 252 13.80 12.03 14.58
CA ILE A 252 13.16 10.72 14.58
C ILE A 252 14.18 9.65 14.13
N THR A 253 14.39 8.66 14.99
CA THR A 253 15.23 7.49 14.63
C THR A 253 14.47 6.59 13.66
N LEU A 254 14.97 6.51 12.44
CA LEU A 254 14.43 5.63 11.40
C LEU A 254 14.86 4.18 11.61
N SER A 255 14.07 3.26 11.05
CA SER A 255 14.42 1.85 10.98
C SER A 255 15.84 1.64 10.43
N PRO A 256 16.60 0.68 10.99
CA PRO A 256 17.94 0.34 10.49
C PRO A 256 17.98 0.06 8.99
N MET A 257 16.84 -0.37 8.40
CA MET A 257 16.74 -0.68 6.98
C MET A 257 17.05 0.51 6.06
N TYR A 258 16.80 1.75 6.50
CA TYR A 258 17.15 2.96 5.75
C TYR A 258 18.63 3.28 5.75
N ARG A 259 19.41 2.69 6.68
CA ARG A 259 20.88 2.88 6.76
C ARG A 259 21.65 2.01 5.78
N TYR A 260 21.05 0.97 5.24
CA TYR A 260 21.70 0.06 4.31
C TYR A 260 21.66 0.63 2.90
N ALA A 261 22.79 0.63 2.23
CA ALA A 261 22.90 1.11 0.87
C ALA A 261 21.94 0.36 -0.07
N GLY A 262 21.16 1.10 -0.86
CA GLY A 262 20.23 0.56 -1.83
C GLY A 262 18.81 0.34 -1.34
N LEU A 263 18.54 0.31 -0.02
CA LEU A 263 17.17 0.12 0.46
C LEU A 263 16.42 1.46 0.55
N LYS A 264 15.56 1.69 -0.43
CA LYS A 264 14.72 2.91 -0.53
C LYS A 264 13.40 2.80 0.23
N ARG A 265 12.99 1.58 0.59
CA ARG A 265 11.71 1.29 1.27
C ARG A 265 11.79 0.02 2.10
N THR A 266 11.05 0.00 3.20
CA THR A 266 10.87 -1.16 4.08
C THR A 266 9.54 -1.83 3.74
N GLY A 267 9.54 -2.73 2.78
CA GLY A 267 8.37 -3.53 2.42
C GLY A 267 8.67 -5.02 2.60
N CYS A 268 7.74 -5.88 2.15
CA CYS A 268 8.01 -7.32 2.12
C CYS A 268 9.28 -7.62 1.31
N MET A 269 10.20 -8.42 1.86
CA MET A 269 11.48 -8.78 1.22
C MET A 269 11.32 -9.36 -0.18
N PHE A 270 10.30 -10.20 -0.36
CA PHE A 270 10.07 -10.97 -1.58
C PHE A 270 8.95 -10.43 -2.45
N CYS A 271 8.68 -9.11 -2.37
CA CYS A 271 7.65 -8.49 -3.21
C CYS A 271 8.12 -8.38 -4.67
N PRO A 272 7.42 -8.97 -5.66
CA PRO A 272 7.82 -8.90 -7.07
C PRO A 272 7.63 -7.51 -7.70
N VAL A 273 6.79 -6.65 -7.11
CA VAL A 273 6.45 -5.34 -7.71
C VAL A 273 7.65 -4.42 -7.90
N PRO A 274 8.56 -4.22 -6.92
CA PRO A 274 9.74 -3.40 -7.14
C PRO A 274 10.64 -3.90 -8.27
N ILE A 275 10.79 -5.22 -8.40
CA ILE A 275 11.61 -5.87 -9.43
C ILE A 275 11.16 -5.48 -10.83
N ALA A 276 9.85 -5.46 -11.06
CA ALA A 276 9.26 -5.02 -12.33
C ALA A 276 9.62 -3.58 -12.73
N HIS A 277 10.11 -2.81 -11.76
CA HIS A 277 10.54 -1.42 -11.93
C HIS A 277 12.07 -1.24 -11.76
N GLY A 278 12.83 -2.34 -11.87
CA GLY A 278 14.30 -2.32 -11.81
C GLY A 278 14.88 -2.20 -10.39
N ASP A 279 14.09 -2.45 -9.35
CA ASP A 279 14.54 -2.40 -7.95
C ASP A 279 14.50 -3.81 -7.32
N SER A 280 15.65 -4.48 -7.34
CA SER A 280 15.89 -5.79 -6.72
C SER A 280 16.49 -5.72 -5.31
N SER A 281 16.72 -4.51 -4.79
CA SER A 281 17.48 -4.27 -3.56
C SER A 281 17.00 -5.09 -2.35
N ASN A 282 15.68 -5.26 -2.19
CA ASN A 282 15.13 -6.05 -1.10
C ASN A 282 15.48 -7.54 -1.19
N ILE A 283 15.40 -8.12 -2.39
CA ILE A 283 15.74 -9.54 -2.63
C ILE A 283 17.26 -9.75 -2.52
N GLU A 284 18.06 -8.83 -3.04
CA GLU A 284 19.52 -8.88 -2.91
C GLU A 284 19.97 -8.78 -1.46
N TYR A 285 19.32 -7.90 -0.68
CA TYR A 285 19.57 -7.83 0.76
C TYR A 285 19.21 -9.15 1.44
N ALA A 286 18.03 -9.73 1.13
CA ALA A 286 17.62 -11.03 1.66
C ALA A 286 18.62 -12.14 1.31
N ARG A 287 19.09 -12.18 0.06
CA ARG A 287 20.12 -13.14 -0.40
C ARG A 287 21.40 -13.04 0.42
N LYS A 288 21.85 -11.81 0.72
CA LYS A 288 23.11 -11.54 1.41
C LYS A 288 23.02 -11.80 2.91
N TYR A 289 21.95 -11.37 3.56
CA TYR A 289 21.86 -11.33 5.02
C TYR A 289 20.85 -12.32 5.62
N HIS A 290 19.89 -12.83 4.84
CA HIS A 290 18.83 -13.75 5.27
C HIS A 290 18.76 -14.99 4.40
N LYS A 291 19.92 -15.62 4.13
CA LYS A 291 20.08 -16.73 3.16
C LYS A 291 19.07 -17.86 3.37
N LYS A 292 18.81 -18.28 4.60
CA LYS A 292 17.84 -19.36 4.89
C LYS A 292 16.44 -19.00 4.42
N MET A 293 16.00 -17.77 4.65
CA MET A 293 14.68 -17.30 4.20
C MET A 293 14.65 -17.12 2.69
N TYR A 294 15.74 -16.57 2.12
CA TYR A 294 15.93 -16.45 0.69
C TYR A 294 15.79 -17.81 -0.01
N ASP A 295 16.58 -18.81 0.39
CA ASP A 295 16.56 -20.15 -0.20
C ASP A 295 15.18 -20.80 -0.07
N THR A 296 14.50 -20.58 1.07
CA THR A 296 13.16 -21.11 1.29
C THR A 296 12.14 -20.50 0.32
N ILE A 297 12.11 -19.19 0.17
CA ILE A 297 11.09 -18.52 -0.65
C ILE A 297 11.42 -18.59 -2.14
N MET A 298 12.67 -18.30 -2.51
CA MET A 298 13.08 -18.24 -3.91
C MET A 298 13.14 -19.64 -4.55
N HIS A 299 13.83 -20.58 -3.88
CA HIS A 299 14.08 -21.91 -4.45
C HIS A 299 13.01 -22.93 -4.04
N LYS A 300 12.82 -23.17 -2.72
CA LYS A 300 11.90 -24.23 -2.27
C LYS A 300 10.44 -23.94 -2.63
N HIS A 301 10.00 -22.66 -2.57
CA HIS A 301 8.64 -22.25 -2.94
C HIS A 301 8.53 -21.68 -4.36
N GLY A 302 9.62 -21.69 -5.14
CA GLY A 302 9.62 -21.46 -6.58
C GLY A 302 9.36 -20.02 -7.03
N LEU A 303 9.60 -19.02 -6.14
CA LEU A 303 9.40 -17.64 -6.54
C LEU A 303 10.37 -17.22 -7.66
N GLU A 304 11.61 -17.71 -7.64
CA GLU A 304 12.60 -17.43 -8.69
C GLU A 304 12.12 -17.88 -10.06
N ASP A 305 11.63 -19.11 -10.18
CA ASP A 305 11.09 -19.64 -11.44
C ASP A 305 9.90 -18.83 -11.94
N MET A 306 9.03 -18.36 -11.00
CA MET A 306 7.91 -17.50 -11.36
C MET A 306 8.41 -16.15 -11.90
N LEU A 307 9.43 -15.56 -11.25
CA LEU A 307 10.00 -14.28 -11.68
C LEU A 307 10.66 -14.39 -13.06
N VAL A 308 11.45 -15.45 -13.30
CA VAL A 308 12.08 -15.70 -14.61
C VAL A 308 11.05 -15.75 -15.73
N LYS A 309 9.88 -16.38 -15.49
CA LYS A 309 8.81 -16.50 -16.49
C LYS A 309 8.08 -15.18 -16.78
N VAL A 310 8.01 -14.26 -15.80
CA VAL A 310 7.29 -12.98 -15.98
C VAL A 310 8.21 -11.80 -16.32
N MET A 311 9.52 -11.95 -16.15
CA MET A 311 10.52 -10.95 -16.53
C MET A 311 10.99 -11.24 -17.96
N ARG A 312 10.52 -10.42 -18.91
CA ARG A 312 10.96 -10.43 -20.30
C ARG A 312 11.83 -9.23 -20.61
#